data_63f22eb75d40e43baa139818ad54f13a
#
_entry.id   63f22eb75d40e43baa139818ad54f13a
#
_cell.length_a   1.000
_cell.length_b   1.000
_cell.length_c   1.000
_cell.angle_alpha   90.00
_cell.angle_beta   90.00
_cell.angle_gamma   90.00
#
_symmetry.space_group_name_H-M   'P 1'
#
loop_
_entity.id
_entity.type
_entity.pdbx_description
1 polymer ?
#
loop_
_entity_poly.entity_id
_entity_poly.type
_entity_poly.pdbx_seq_one_letter_code
_entity_poly.pdbx_strand_id
1 'polypeptide(L)'
;MGINKLQAFLKGTHEAIIISSEENRRYFTGFPSTHGYLVVTKEEAVFFTDSRYIEAAQKTVKNCKAKLLTKVSEEIKEYIKDRKIIKIYSEREHITVSVSDYLKTAFLPCKVTPSKKL
;
A
#
# COMPACT_ATOMS: atom_id res chain seq x y z
N MET A 1 -15.34 5.78 4.37
CA MET A 1 -15.08 6.19 3.04
C MET A 1 -13.75 5.65 2.59
N GLY A 2 -12.80 6.37 2.35
CA GLY A 2 -11.54 6.00 1.74
C GLY A 2 -11.14 4.52 1.80
N ILE A 3 -10.57 4.09 2.91
CA ILE A 3 -10.04 2.72 3.02
C ILE A 3 -11.12 1.65 2.93
N ASN A 4 -12.28 1.89 3.49
CA ASN A 4 -13.39 0.94 3.38
C ASN A 4 -13.80 0.71 1.93
N LYS A 5 -13.72 1.76 1.12
CA LYS A 5 -14.05 1.68 -0.29
C LYS A 5 -13.02 0.83 -1.05
N LEU A 6 -11.75 0.95 -0.68
CA LEU A 6 -10.71 0.10 -1.25
C LEU A 6 -10.92 -1.37 -0.85
N GLN A 7 -11.28 -1.60 0.40
CA GLN A 7 -11.54 -2.96 0.86
C GLN A 7 -12.73 -3.58 0.15
N ALA A 8 -13.75 -2.80 -0.16
CA ALA A 8 -14.91 -3.27 -0.92
C ALA A 8 -14.54 -3.65 -2.36
N PHE A 9 -13.52 -3.02 -2.92
CA PHE A 9 -13.02 -3.34 -4.26
C PHE A 9 -12.40 -4.75 -4.31
N LEU A 10 -11.78 -5.19 -3.22
CA LEU A 10 -11.12 -6.49 -3.16
C LEU A 10 -12.15 -7.61 -3.11
N LYS A 11 -11.87 -8.70 -3.82
CA LYS A 11 -12.78 -9.85 -3.91
C LYS A 11 -12.57 -10.87 -2.81
N GLY A 12 -11.42 -10.88 -2.16
CA GLY A 12 -11.13 -11.86 -1.13
C GLY A 12 -9.91 -11.52 -0.31
N THR A 13 -9.61 -12.38 0.66
CA THR A 13 -8.51 -12.17 1.61
C THR A 13 -7.13 -12.42 1.00
N HIS A 14 -7.07 -12.95 -0.22
CA HIS A 14 -5.79 -13.20 -0.91
C HIS A 14 -5.44 -12.09 -1.90
N GLU A 15 -6.15 -10.98 -1.85
CA GLU A 15 -5.89 -9.81 -2.68
C GLU A 15 -5.51 -8.61 -1.81
N ALA A 16 -4.70 -7.73 -2.37
CA ALA A 16 -4.30 -6.50 -1.70
C ALA A 16 -4.23 -5.35 -2.70
N ILE A 17 -4.26 -4.13 -2.17
CA ILE A 17 -4.06 -2.92 -2.94
C ILE A 17 -2.82 -2.24 -2.39
N ILE A 18 -1.93 -1.76 -3.26
CA ILE A 18 -0.79 -0.97 -2.85
C ILE A 18 -0.93 0.45 -3.41
N ILE A 19 -0.88 1.43 -2.53
CA ILE A 19 -0.97 2.85 -2.89
C ILE A 19 0.39 3.47 -2.67
N SER A 20 1.02 3.94 -3.74
CA SER A 20 2.36 4.51 -3.70
C SER A 20 2.41 6.01 -3.98
N SER A 21 1.41 6.58 -4.65
CA SER A 21 1.42 8.01 -4.95
C SER A 21 1.25 8.85 -3.69
N GLU A 22 1.94 9.98 -3.62
CA GLU A 22 1.83 10.88 -2.49
C GLU A 22 0.41 11.41 -2.32
N GLU A 23 -0.25 11.73 -3.41
CA GLU A 23 -1.61 12.25 -3.40
C GLU A 23 -2.60 11.29 -2.76
N ASN A 24 -2.58 10.04 -3.20
CA ASN A 24 -3.51 9.05 -2.68
C ASN A 24 -3.13 8.56 -1.29
N ARG A 25 -1.84 8.46 -0.98
CA ARG A 25 -1.42 8.15 0.39
C ARG A 25 -2.00 9.17 1.36
N ARG A 26 -1.86 10.46 1.02
CA ARG A 26 -2.38 11.55 1.85
C ARG A 26 -3.91 11.49 1.95
N TYR A 27 -4.57 11.20 0.85
CA TYR A 27 -6.03 11.11 0.82
C TYR A 27 -6.54 10.01 1.75
N PHE A 28 -5.94 8.82 1.67
CA PHE A 28 -6.44 7.67 2.43
C PHE A 28 -5.98 7.64 3.89
N THR A 29 -4.78 8.14 4.18
CA THR A 29 -4.24 8.10 5.55
C THR A 29 -4.47 9.39 6.31
N GLY A 30 -4.68 10.50 5.62
CA GLY A 30 -4.75 11.81 6.23
C GLY A 30 -3.39 12.35 6.66
N PHE A 31 -2.29 11.69 6.28
CA PHE A 31 -0.95 12.07 6.71
C PHE A 31 -0.07 12.42 5.51
N PRO A 32 0.49 13.65 5.47
CA PRO A 32 1.41 14.03 4.39
C PRO A 32 2.80 13.44 4.62
N SER A 33 3.28 12.66 3.68
CA SER A 33 4.64 12.13 3.71
C SER A 33 5.18 12.07 2.29
N THR A 34 6.49 12.24 2.13
CA THR A 34 7.12 12.14 0.82
C THR A 34 7.47 10.70 0.46
N HIS A 35 7.54 9.82 1.47
CA HIS A 35 7.86 8.41 1.26
C HIS A 35 6.90 7.52 2.02
N GLY A 36 6.57 6.39 1.43
CA GLY A 36 5.74 5.40 2.08
C GLY A 36 4.88 4.64 1.10
N TYR A 37 4.25 3.61 1.63
CA TYR A 37 3.32 2.76 0.88
C TYR A 37 2.16 2.41 1.78
N LEU A 38 0.95 2.50 1.23
CA LEU A 38 -0.24 2.04 1.92
C LEU A 38 -0.64 0.70 1.32
N VAL A 39 -0.69 -0.33 2.15
CA VAL A 39 -1.12 -1.66 1.73
C VAL A 39 -2.46 -1.95 2.37
N VAL A 40 -3.46 -2.23 1.54
CA VAL A 40 -4.83 -2.48 2.00
C VAL A 40 -5.23 -3.91 1.66
N THR A 41 -5.69 -4.64 2.68
CA THR A 41 -6.26 -5.98 2.51
C THR A 41 -7.72 -5.93 2.96
N LYS A 42 -8.43 -7.05 2.81
CA LYS A 42 -9.83 -7.13 3.28
C LYS A 42 -9.93 -6.89 4.78
N GLU A 43 -8.91 -7.22 5.53
CA GLU A 43 -8.95 -7.22 6.99
C GLU A 43 -8.36 -5.97 7.63
N GLU A 44 -7.40 -5.32 6.96
CA GLU A 44 -6.73 -4.17 7.55
C GLU A 44 -6.04 -3.31 6.49
N ALA A 45 -5.55 -2.16 6.92
CA ALA A 45 -4.69 -1.31 6.11
C ALA A 45 -3.46 -0.96 6.92
N VAL A 46 -2.30 -0.99 6.28
CA VAL A 46 -1.03 -0.67 6.92
C VAL A 46 -0.30 0.38 6.10
N PHE A 47 0.08 1.47 6.75
CA PHE A 47 0.89 2.51 6.14
C PHE A 47 2.34 2.30 6.54
N PHE A 48 3.18 1.96 5.56
CA PHE A 48 4.61 1.76 5.75
C PHE A 48 5.34 3.07 5.45
N THR A 49 6.08 3.59 6.41
CA THR A 49 6.83 4.82 6.23
C THR A 49 8.19 4.73 6.92
N ASP A 50 9.09 5.66 6.60
CA ASP A 50 10.45 5.63 7.13
C ASP A 50 10.58 6.25 8.52
N SER A 51 11.78 6.22 9.06
CA SER A 51 12.05 6.69 10.42
C SER A 51 11.77 8.18 10.65
N ARG A 52 11.77 8.97 9.58
CA ARG A 52 11.46 10.41 9.71
C ARG A 52 10.01 10.66 10.07
N TYR A 53 9.11 9.77 9.65
CA TYR A 53 7.68 9.99 9.78
C TYR A 53 6.96 9.02 10.71
N ILE A 54 7.61 7.93 11.12
CA ILE A 54 6.89 6.84 11.81
C ILE A 54 6.19 7.30 13.10
N GLU A 55 6.84 8.10 13.91
CA GLU A 55 6.25 8.58 15.15
C GLU A 55 5.01 9.43 14.91
N ALA A 56 5.14 10.42 14.02
CA ALA A 56 4.03 11.29 13.69
C ALA A 56 2.90 10.51 13.01
N ALA A 57 3.25 9.56 12.15
CA ALA A 57 2.26 8.74 11.46
C ALA A 57 1.46 7.90 12.44
N GLN A 58 2.10 7.27 13.41
CA GLN A 58 1.40 6.45 14.40
C GLN A 58 0.37 7.25 15.20
N LYS A 59 0.61 8.55 15.36
CA LYS A 59 -0.32 9.43 16.09
C LYS A 59 -1.42 10.00 15.20
N THR A 60 -1.17 10.08 13.90
CA THR A 60 -2.01 10.89 13.00
C THR A 60 -2.82 10.07 12.01
N VAL A 61 -2.31 8.95 11.51
CA VAL A 61 -3.03 8.19 10.47
C VAL A 61 -4.35 7.66 11.00
N LYS A 62 -5.34 7.64 10.11
CA LYS A 62 -6.70 7.18 10.45
C LYS A 62 -7.03 5.93 9.67
N ASN A 63 -7.73 5.02 10.34
CA ASN A 63 -8.24 3.79 9.73
C ASN A 63 -7.14 2.86 9.19
N CYS A 64 -5.93 3.02 9.67
CA CYS A 64 -4.82 2.14 9.29
C CYS A 64 -3.77 2.14 10.38
N LYS A 65 -2.90 1.13 10.34
CA LYS A 65 -1.75 1.03 11.22
C LYS A 65 -0.55 1.65 10.53
N ALA A 66 0.38 2.21 11.30
CA ALA A 66 1.63 2.72 10.74
C ALA A 66 2.78 1.81 11.18
N LYS A 67 3.62 1.40 10.23
CA LYS A 67 4.78 0.55 10.49
C LYS A 67 6.04 1.16 9.87
N LEU A 68 7.16 0.94 10.55
CA LEU A 68 8.46 1.39 10.06
C LEU A 68 8.88 0.59 8.84
N LEU A 69 9.36 1.29 7.82
CA LEU A 69 9.87 0.71 6.59
C LEU A 69 11.34 1.03 6.45
N THR A 70 12.19 0.02 6.45
CA THR A 70 13.62 0.20 6.21
C THR A 70 14.01 -0.32 4.82
N LYS A 71 13.43 -1.44 4.39
CA LYS A 71 13.67 -2.01 3.06
C LYS A 71 12.33 -2.37 2.43
N VAL A 72 11.90 -1.58 1.46
CA VAL A 72 10.59 -1.69 0.82
C VAL A 72 10.30 -3.10 0.30
N SER A 73 11.18 -3.62 -0.54
CA SER A 73 10.92 -4.89 -1.19
C SER A 73 10.88 -6.07 -0.22
N GLU A 74 11.65 -6.01 0.85
CA GLU A 74 11.71 -7.11 1.81
C GLU A 74 10.56 -7.10 2.79
N GLU A 75 10.31 -5.96 3.42
CA GLU A 75 9.33 -5.87 4.50
C GLU A 75 7.88 -5.96 3.99
N ILE A 76 7.57 -5.28 2.91
CA ILE A 76 6.22 -5.34 2.34
C ILE A 76 5.99 -6.71 1.72
N LYS A 77 7.00 -7.27 1.07
CA LYS A 77 6.91 -8.60 0.49
C LYS A 77 6.65 -9.66 1.57
N GLU A 78 7.32 -9.54 2.70
CA GLU A 78 7.10 -10.44 3.83
C GLU A 78 5.70 -10.29 4.41
N TYR A 79 5.23 -9.07 4.55
CA TYR A 79 3.87 -8.79 5.00
C TYR A 79 2.84 -9.46 4.09
N ILE A 80 3.03 -9.31 2.79
CA ILE A 80 2.15 -9.90 1.77
C ILE A 80 2.19 -11.41 1.83
N LYS A 81 3.38 -11.98 1.99
CA LYS A 81 3.56 -13.43 2.07
C LYS A 81 2.88 -14.02 3.30
N ASP A 82 3.01 -13.35 4.45
CA ASP A 82 2.40 -13.81 5.70
C ASP A 82 0.89 -13.88 5.60
N ARG A 83 0.27 -13.01 4.80
CA ARG A 83 -1.17 -12.98 4.61
C ARG A 83 -1.62 -13.79 3.40
N LYS A 84 -0.69 -14.49 2.76
CA LYS A 84 -0.98 -15.35 1.59
C LYS A 84 -1.62 -14.57 0.44
N ILE A 85 -1.18 -13.34 0.25
CA ILE A 85 -1.65 -12.51 -0.86
C ILE A 85 -1.03 -13.03 -2.16
N ILE A 86 -1.86 -13.22 -3.18
CA ILE A 86 -1.41 -13.70 -4.48
C ILE A 86 -1.61 -12.69 -5.59
N LYS A 87 -2.45 -11.69 -5.36
CA LYS A 87 -2.75 -10.67 -6.36
C LYS A 87 -2.73 -9.29 -5.71
N ILE A 88 -2.07 -8.34 -6.37
CA ILE A 88 -1.94 -6.98 -5.88
C ILE A 88 -2.44 -6.02 -6.95
N TYR A 89 -3.28 -5.07 -6.56
CA TYR A 89 -3.70 -3.98 -7.44
C TYR A 89 -2.90 -2.74 -7.10
N SER A 90 -2.39 -2.07 -8.12
CA SER A 90 -1.66 -0.82 -7.96
C SER A 90 -2.43 0.32 -8.62
N GLU A 91 -2.03 1.55 -8.32
CA GLU A 91 -2.56 2.71 -9.01
C GLU A 91 -2.12 2.69 -10.47
N ARG A 92 -2.90 3.29 -11.33
CA ARG A 92 -2.57 3.41 -12.75
C ARG A 92 -2.33 4.86 -13.14
N GLU A 93 -3.12 5.77 -12.59
CA GLU A 93 -3.14 7.17 -13.03
C GLU A 93 -2.10 8.04 -12.36
N HIS A 94 -1.74 7.76 -11.14
CA HIS A 94 -0.92 8.65 -10.32
C HIS A 94 0.50 8.14 -10.07
N ILE A 95 0.94 7.14 -10.82
CA ILE A 95 2.30 6.62 -10.69
C ILE A 95 3.01 6.60 -12.03
N THR A 96 4.34 6.66 -11.99
CA THR A 96 5.14 6.60 -13.21
C THR A 96 5.29 5.16 -13.69
N VAL A 97 5.70 5.01 -14.95
CA VAL A 97 6.01 3.69 -15.51
C VAL A 97 7.11 3.03 -14.71
N SER A 98 8.12 3.80 -14.28
CA SER A 98 9.23 3.27 -13.47
C SER A 98 8.75 2.67 -12.16
N VAL A 99 7.84 3.35 -11.45
CA VAL A 99 7.29 2.84 -10.20
C VAL A 99 6.44 1.60 -10.46
N SER A 100 5.62 1.63 -11.50
CA SER A 100 4.80 0.47 -11.87
C SER A 100 5.66 -0.76 -12.15
N ASP A 101 6.73 -0.60 -12.93
CA ASP A 101 7.63 -1.70 -13.25
C ASP A 101 8.37 -2.21 -12.01
N TYR A 102 8.78 -1.30 -11.13
CA TYR A 102 9.42 -1.66 -9.87
C TYR A 102 8.50 -2.54 -9.02
N LEU A 103 7.22 -2.15 -8.89
CA LEU A 103 6.26 -2.91 -8.09
C LEU A 103 6.05 -4.31 -8.66
N LYS A 104 5.94 -4.43 -9.99
CA LYS A 104 5.77 -5.72 -10.64
C LYS A 104 6.93 -6.66 -10.39
N THR A 105 8.15 -6.12 -10.38
CA THR A 105 9.35 -6.91 -10.15
C THR A 105 9.54 -7.24 -8.68
N ALA A 106 9.35 -6.25 -7.81
CA ALA A 106 9.62 -6.39 -6.38
C ALA A 106 8.73 -7.41 -5.70
N PHE A 107 7.50 -7.58 -6.17
CA PHE A 107 6.54 -8.45 -5.49
C PHE A 107 6.26 -9.78 -6.19
N LEU A 108 7.11 -10.16 -7.12
CA LEU A 108 7.02 -11.50 -7.70
C LEU A 108 7.12 -12.56 -6.58
N PRO A 109 6.38 -13.67 -6.66
CA PRO A 109 5.53 -14.11 -7.76
C PRO A 109 4.12 -13.56 -7.75
N CYS A 110 3.79 -12.62 -6.86
CA CYS A 110 2.46 -12.01 -6.86
C CYS A 110 2.27 -11.21 -8.14
N LYS A 111 1.07 -11.28 -8.71
CA LYS A 111 0.72 -10.52 -9.88
C LYS A 111 0.31 -9.12 -9.47
N VAL A 112 1.01 -8.11 -9.98
CA VAL A 112 0.68 -6.71 -9.73
C VAL A 112 -0.05 -6.16 -10.96
N THR A 113 -1.28 -5.71 -10.78
CA THR A 113 -2.13 -5.22 -11.87
C THR A 113 -2.54 -3.78 -11.62
N PRO A 114 -2.17 -2.85 -12.50
CA PRO A 114 -2.66 -1.47 -12.38
C PRO A 114 -4.17 -1.42 -12.59
N SER A 115 -4.85 -0.57 -11.83
CA SER A 115 -6.30 -0.42 -11.92
C SER A 115 -6.70 1.05 -12.03
N LYS A 116 -7.57 1.35 -12.99
CA LYS A 116 -8.09 2.71 -13.18
C LYS A 116 -8.97 3.16 -12.02
N LYS A 117 -9.49 2.21 -11.25
CA LYS A 117 -10.39 2.51 -10.13
C LYS A 117 -9.67 3.00 -8.87
N LEU A 118 -8.35 2.98 -8.90
CA LEU A 118 -7.55 3.40 -7.73
C LEU A 118 -6.92 4.79 -7.89
#